data_572d7ae5050ea7cca2284ef1307afab1
#
_entry.id   572d7ae5050ea7cca2284ef1307afab1
#
_cell.length_a   1.000
_cell.length_b   1.000
_cell.length_c   1.000
_cell.angle_alpha   90.00
_cell.angle_beta   90.00
_cell.angle_gamma   90.00
#
_symmetry.space_group_name_H-M   'P 1'
#
loop_
_entity.id
_entity.type
_entity.pdbx_description
1 polymer ?
#
loop_
_entity_poly.entity_id
_entity_poly.type
_entity_poly.pdbx_seq_one_letter_code
_entity_poly.pdbx_strand_id
1 'polypeptide(L)'
;MEYTHKPVLLDACIQALNIRPDGIYVDGTLGRAGHSREIAGRLTTGRLICVDRDQAALDAAEERLAPWRERVTLVHSNFCALDAILDGLGLDGVDGMLFDLGVSSPQLDDASRGFSYRRDAPLDMRMDQTDTLTARAVVNEWPQEELRRILWQYGDCLLYTSDAA
;
A
#
# COMPACT_ATOMS: atom_id res chain seq x y z
N MET A 1 23.57 -2.87 9.14
CA MET A 1 23.42 -1.71 8.24
C MET A 1 21.95 -1.32 8.23
N GLU A 2 21.65 -0.17 8.77
CA GLU A 2 20.30 0.39 8.72
C GLU A 2 20.02 0.79 7.26
N TYR A 3 19.18 0.06 6.58
CA TYR A 3 18.76 0.39 5.22
C TYR A 3 17.85 1.61 5.32
N THR A 4 18.39 2.80 5.18
CA THR A 4 17.63 4.05 5.07
C THR A 4 16.98 4.10 3.70
N HIS A 5 15.88 3.37 3.54
CA HIS A 5 15.07 3.46 2.33
C HIS A 5 14.43 4.85 2.28
N LYS A 6 14.91 5.71 1.39
CA LYS A 6 14.27 7.00 1.13
C LYS A 6 13.00 6.75 0.31
N PRO A 7 11.83 7.25 0.75
CA PRO A 7 10.60 7.12 -0.03
C PRO A 7 10.73 7.75 -1.41
N VAL A 8 10.03 7.18 -2.38
CA VAL A 8 10.02 7.69 -3.77
C VAL A 8 9.46 9.10 -3.80
N LEU A 9 10.16 10.02 -4.47
CA LEU A 9 9.75 11.41 -4.67
C LEU A 9 9.31 12.14 -3.39
N LEU A 10 9.87 11.77 -2.22
CA LEU A 10 9.42 12.26 -0.91
C LEU A 10 9.22 13.79 -0.90
N ASP A 11 10.25 14.54 -1.29
CA ASP A 11 10.22 16.01 -1.21
C ASP A 11 9.14 16.60 -2.13
N ALA A 12 8.97 16.03 -3.34
CA ALA A 12 7.96 16.46 -4.29
C ALA A 12 6.54 16.15 -3.80
N CYS A 13 6.32 14.96 -3.24
CA CYS A 13 5.03 14.55 -2.67
C CYS A 13 4.62 15.47 -1.52
N ILE A 14 5.55 15.74 -0.60
CA ILE A 14 5.29 16.61 0.55
C ILE A 14 5.03 18.05 0.11
N GLN A 15 5.75 18.54 -0.88
CA GLN A 15 5.51 19.87 -1.45
C GLN A 15 4.14 19.94 -2.14
N ALA A 16 3.76 18.93 -2.92
CA ALA A 16 2.49 18.89 -3.62
C ALA A 16 1.29 18.80 -2.66
N LEU A 17 1.42 18.07 -1.56
CA LEU A 17 0.39 17.99 -0.52
C LEU A 17 0.13 19.32 0.17
N ASN A 18 1.06 20.27 0.13
CA ASN A 18 0.94 21.60 0.75
C ASN A 18 0.34 21.53 2.18
N ILE A 19 1.00 20.77 3.05
CA ILE A 19 0.47 20.34 4.34
C ILE A 19 0.21 21.53 5.26
N ARG A 20 -1.05 21.66 5.68
CA ARG A 20 -1.47 22.59 6.74
C ARG A 20 -1.35 21.90 8.10
N PRO A 21 -0.87 22.62 9.15
CA PRO A 21 -0.67 22.03 10.48
C PRO A 21 -1.95 21.49 11.15
N ASP A 22 -3.12 21.99 10.75
CA ASP A 22 -4.45 21.63 11.25
C ASP A 22 -5.24 20.75 10.28
N GLY A 23 -4.68 20.42 9.11
CA GLY A 23 -5.35 19.67 8.04
C GLY A 23 -5.49 18.19 8.32
N ILE A 24 -6.35 17.54 7.53
CA ILE A 24 -6.60 16.10 7.56
C ILE A 24 -6.04 15.47 6.29
N TYR A 25 -5.17 14.47 6.45
CA TYR A 25 -4.49 13.81 5.32
C TYR A 25 -4.66 12.31 5.37
N VAL A 26 -4.58 11.68 4.20
CA VAL A 26 -4.57 10.23 4.04
C VAL A 26 -3.27 9.78 3.36
N ASP A 27 -2.63 8.78 3.92
CA ASP A 27 -1.65 7.95 3.24
C ASP A 27 -2.31 6.59 2.98
N GLY A 28 -2.73 6.35 1.74
CA GLY A 28 -3.47 5.14 1.36
C GLY A 28 -2.58 3.93 1.09
N THR A 29 -1.26 4.09 1.22
CA THR A 29 -0.22 3.08 0.98
C THR A 29 0.91 3.24 1.97
N LEU A 30 0.60 3.04 3.24
CA LEU A 30 1.48 3.32 4.38
C LEU A 30 2.89 2.73 4.24
N GLY A 31 2.97 1.46 3.81
CA GLY A 31 4.23 0.74 3.66
C GLY A 31 5.10 0.84 4.91
N ARG A 32 6.31 1.39 4.75
CA ARG A 32 7.23 1.61 5.87
C ARG A 32 7.08 2.97 6.55
N ALA A 33 5.98 3.65 6.35
CA ALA A 33 5.65 4.95 6.94
C ALA A 33 6.64 6.09 6.59
N GLY A 34 7.31 6.01 5.45
CA GLY A 34 8.29 7.03 5.09
C GLY A 34 7.66 8.38 4.78
N HIS A 35 6.63 8.41 3.94
CA HIS A 35 5.82 9.60 3.66
C HIS A 35 5.01 10.02 4.89
N SER A 36 4.37 9.06 5.56
CA SER A 36 3.55 9.29 6.75
C SER A 36 4.30 10.00 7.87
N ARG A 37 5.58 9.66 8.12
CA ARG A 37 6.42 10.36 9.11
C ARG A 37 6.60 11.83 8.78
N GLU A 38 6.84 12.15 7.52
CA GLU A 38 7.01 13.52 7.05
C GLU A 38 5.72 14.32 7.12
N ILE A 39 4.59 13.69 6.82
CA ILE A 39 3.27 14.31 6.97
C ILE A 39 2.97 14.55 8.45
N ALA A 40 3.07 13.51 9.29
CA ALA A 40 2.78 13.59 10.72
C ALA A 40 3.65 14.62 11.46
N GLY A 41 4.93 14.75 11.06
CA GLY A 41 5.85 15.72 11.62
C GLY A 41 5.48 17.18 11.33
N ARG A 42 4.64 17.45 10.32
CA ARG A 42 4.17 18.80 9.96
C ARG A 42 2.81 19.14 10.59
N LEU A 43 2.10 18.14 11.12
CA LEU A 43 0.82 18.34 11.78
C LEU A 43 1.01 18.79 13.24
N THR A 44 0.16 19.71 13.70
CA THR A 44 0.08 20.12 15.10
C THR A 44 -1.25 19.71 15.74
N THR A 45 -2.36 20.12 15.15
CA THR A 45 -3.73 19.76 15.57
C THR A 45 -4.45 18.92 14.51
N GLY A 46 -3.88 18.79 13.31
CA GLY A 46 -4.41 18.01 12.22
C GLY A 46 -4.31 16.49 12.46
N ARG A 47 -4.82 15.71 11.52
CA ARG A 47 -4.88 14.24 11.61
C ARG A 47 -4.30 13.60 10.36
N LEU A 48 -3.68 12.44 10.54
CA LEU A 48 -3.23 11.57 9.45
C LEU A 48 -3.88 10.20 9.58
N ILE A 49 -4.55 9.76 8.53
CA ILE A 49 -5.10 8.42 8.38
C ILE A 49 -4.16 7.62 7.49
N CYS A 50 -3.61 6.54 8.01
CA CYS A 50 -2.70 5.66 7.30
C CYS A 50 -3.39 4.33 7.03
N VAL A 51 -3.50 3.96 5.76
CA VAL A 51 -4.17 2.73 5.33
C VAL A 51 -3.16 1.80 4.69
N ASP A 52 -3.18 0.53 5.04
CA ASP A 52 -2.46 -0.51 4.32
C ASP A 52 -3.22 -1.84 4.37
N ARG A 53 -3.06 -2.64 3.33
CA ARG A 53 -3.58 -4.01 3.27
C ARG A 53 -2.66 -5.02 3.96
N ASP A 54 -1.39 -4.67 4.13
CA ASP A 54 -0.37 -5.55 4.71
C ASP A 54 -0.26 -5.27 6.21
N GLN A 55 -0.71 -6.23 7.03
CA GLN A 55 -0.59 -6.12 8.48
C GLN A 55 0.86 -5.90 8.92
N ALA A 56 1.82 -6.53 8.24
CA ALA A 56 3.24 -6.34 8.56
C ALA A 56 3.73 -4.90 8.33
N ALA A 57 3.11 -4.17 7.38
CA ALA A 57 3.37 -2.74 7.19
C ALA A 57 2.85 -1.91 8.36
N LEU A 58 1.63 -2.19 8.83
CA LEU A 58 1.02 -1.52 9.98
C LEU A 58 1.82 -1.75 11.26
N ASP A 59 2.21 -3.00 11.53
CA ASP A 59 3.02 -3.36 12.71
C ASP A 59 4.37 -2.61 12.71
N ALA A 60 5.02 -2.56 11.56
CA ALA A 60 6.30 -1.84 11.41
C ALA A 60 6.14 -0.30 11.50
N ALA A 61 4.98 0.22 11.10
CA ALA A 61 4.69 1.65 11.14
C ALA A 61 4.31 2.13 12.56
N GLU A 62 3.71 1.29 13.37
CA GLU A 62 3.29 1.64 14.74
C GLU A 62 4.45 2.20 15.57
N GLU A 63 5.60 1.51 15.59
CA GLU A 63 6.80 1.97 16.27
C GLU A 63 7.33 3.28 15.68
N ARG A 64 7.34 3.39 14.34
CA ARG A 64 7.89 4.54 13.63
C ARG A 64 7.06 5.80 13.76
N LEU A 65 5.74 5.66 13.93
CA LEU A 65 4.79 6.75 14.08
C LEU A 65 4.42 7.00 15.55
N ALA A 66 4.98 6.24 16.51
CA ALA A 66 4.74 6.39 17.93
C ALA A 66 4.87 7.85 18.45
N PRO A 67 5.81 8.69 17.99
CA PRO A 67 5.90 10.10 18.40
C PRO A 67 4.66 10.93 18.05
N TRP A 68 3.85 10.49 17.09
CA TRP A 68 2.66 11.21 16.58
C TRP A 68 1.37 10.43 16.78
N ARG A 69 1.36 9.38 17.61
CA ARG A 69 0.23 8.45 17.78
C ARG A 69 -1.13 9.14 18.09
N GLU A 70 -1.11 10.32 18.71
CA GLU A 70 -2.34 11.07 19.02
C GLU A 70 -3.00 11.69 17.78
N ARG A 71 -2.24 11.82 16.68
CA ARG A 71 -2.69 12.43 15.41
C ARG A 71 -2.75 11.44 14.27
N VAL A 72 -2.24 10.22 14.48
CA VAL A 72 -2.17 9.18 13.46
C VAL A 72 -3.15 8.07 13.78
N THR A 73 -3.94 7.69 12.78
CA THR A 73 -4.84 6.53 12.83
C THR A 73 -4.34 5.51 11.83
N LEU A 74 -4.01 4.29 12.29
CA LEU A 74 -3.62 3.17 11.43
C LEU A 74 -4.85 2.32 11.13
N VAL A 75 -5.07 1.97 9.87
CA VAL A 75 -6.23 1.21 9.41
C VAL A 75 -5.78 0.05 8.52
N HIS A 76 -6.04 -1.19 8.96
CA HIS A 76 -5.86 -2.38 8.15
C HIS A 76 -7.01 -2.50 7.17
N SER A 77 -6.82 -2.05 5.94
CA SER A 77 -7.85 -2.07 4.90
C SER A 77 -7.24 -1.85 3.51
N ASN A 78 -8.07 -2.05 2.50
CA ASN A 78 -7.78 -1.60 1.15
C ASN A 78 -8.21 -0.13 1.01
N PHE A 79 -7.41 0.69 0.36
CA PHE A 79 -7.77 2.09 0.08
C PHE A 79 -9.02 2.25 -0.80
N CYS A 80 -9.47 1.20 -1.50
CA CYS A 80 -10.76 1.23 -2.19
C CYS A 80 -11.97 1.35 -1.25
N ALA A 81 -11.78 1.10 0.05
CA ALA A 81 -12.79 1.29 1.09
C ALA A 81 -12.66 2.64 1.82
N LEU A 82 -11.92 3.60 1.23
CA LEU A 82 -11.60 4.86 1.89
C LEU A 82 -12.83 5.65 2.31
N ASP A 83 -13.89 5.68 1.50
CA ASP A 83 -15.15 6.35 1.85
C ASP A 83 -15.71 5.80 3.17
N ALA A 84 -15.82 4.46 3.28
CA ALA A 84 -16.31 3.82 4.49
C ALA A 84 -15.38 4.03 5.71
N ILE A 85 -14.07 4.13 5.48
CA ILE A 85 -13.09 4.44 6.53
C ILE A 85 -13.32 5.86 7.04
N LEU A 86 -13.47 6.84 6.16
CA LEU A 86 -13.68 8.24 6.54
C LEU A 86 -15.02 8.44 7.24
N ASP A 87 -16.08 7.80 6.72
CA ASP A 87 -17.41 7.80 7.36
C ASP A 87 -17.34 7.23 8.78
N GLY A 88 -16.65 6.10 8.96
CA GLY A 88 -16.45 5.46 10.26
C GLY A 88 -15.65 6.31 11.26
N LEU A 89 -14.82 7.23 10.76
CA LEU A 89 -14.06 8.20 11.56
C LEU A 89 -14.80 9.53 11.78
N GLY A 90 -16.01 9.69 11.20
CA GLY A 90 -16.80 10.93 11.26
C GLY A 90 -16.16 12.08 10.50
N LEU A 91 -15.52 11.79 9.36
CA LEU A 91 -14.83 12.77 8.51
C LEU A 91 -15.57 12.94 7.19
N ASP A 92 -16.03 14.14 6.91
CA ASP A 92 -16.74 14.49 5.67
C ASP A 92 -15.79 14.69 4.47
N GLY A 93 -14.48 14.78 4.72
CA GLY A 93 -13.48 14.98 3.70
C GLY A 93 -12.08 15.13 4.26
N VAL A 94 -11.11 15.25 3.37
CA VAL A 94 -9.69 15.40 3.70
C VAL A 94 -9.04 16.50 2.85
N ASP A 95 -7.97 17.09 3.35
CA ASP A 95 -7.23 18.16 2.67
C ASP A 95 -6.25 17.65 1.62
N GLY A 96 -5.86 16.38 1.72
CA GLY A 96 -4.98 15.75 0.75
C GLY A 96 -4.82 14.26 0.97
N MET A 97 -4.49 13.57 -0.13
CA MET A 97 -4.26 12.13 -0.14
C MET A 97 -2.96 11.82 -0.87
N LEU A 98 -2.27 10.77 -0.41
CA LEU A 98 -1.09 10.23 -1.05
C LEU A 98 -1.28 8.74 -1.31
N PHE A 99 -0.90 8.30 -2.51
CA PHE A 99 -0.87 6.90 -2.90
C PHE A 99 0.46 6.61 -3.61
N ASP A 100 1.28 5.73 -3.04
CA ASP A 100 2.50 5.19 -3.64
C ASP A 100 2.22 3.74 -4.06
N LEU A 101 1.66 3.62 -5.28
CA LEU A 101 1.11 2.36 -5.78
C LEU A 101 2.21 1.39 -6.20
N GLY A 102 2.08 0.15 -5.78
CA GLY A 102 3.00 -0.93 -6.14
C GLY A 102 3.26 -1.88 -4.97
N VAL A 103 4.37 -2.60 -5.05
CA VAL A 103 4.85 -3.52 -4.02
C VAL A 103 5.94 -2.87 -3.18
N SER A 104 5.98 -3.19 -1.91
CA SER A 104 7.01 -2.68 -1.01
C SER A 104 8.30 -3.52 -1.08
N SER A 105 9.46 -2.90 -0.74
CA SER A 105 10.72 -3.65 -0.66
C SER A 105 10.66 -4.88 0.26
N PRO A 106 10.06 -4.83 1.48
CA PRO A 106 9.90 -6.02 2.30
C PRO A 106 9.13 -7.16 1.62
N GLN A 107 8.09 -6.84 0.83
CA GLN A 107 7.33 -7.85 0.07
C GLN A 107 8.20 -8.53 -1.01
N LEU A 108 9.12 -7.78 -1.65
CA LEU A 108 10.05 -8.32 -2.64
C LEU A 108 11.21 -9.09 -2.00
N ASP A 109 11.68 -8.66 -0.83
CA ASP A 109 12.85 -9.23 -0.16
C ASP A 109 12.51 -10.51 0.61
N ASP A 110 11.29 -10.64 1.12
CA ASP A 110 10.80 -11.84 1.78
C ASP A 110 10.30 -12.86 0.75
N ALA A 111 11.11 -13.89 0.52
CA ALA A 111 10.78 -14.94 -0.44
C ALA A 111 9.43 -15.63 -0.14
N SER A 112 9.05 -15.78 1.15
CA SER A 112 7.81 -16.44 1.54
C SER A 112 6.55 -15.72 1.06
N ARG A 113 6.66 -14.43 0.75
CA ARG A 113 5.56 -13.60 0.22
C ARG A 113 5.27 -13.86 -1.27
N GLY A 114 6.21 -14.48 -2.01
CA GLY A 114 6.02 -14.87 -3.41
C GLY A 114 6.00 -13.74 -4.44
N PHE A 115 6.42 -12.52 -4.10
CA PHE A 115 6.46 -11.39 -5.03
C PHE A 115 7.70 -11.35 -5.93
N SER A 116 8.70 -12.20 -5.67
CA SER A 116 9.94 -12.19 -6.41
C SER A 116 10.28 -13.59 -6.93
N TYR A 117 10.72 -13.67 -8.18
CA TYR A 117 11.25 -14.91 -8.81
C TYR A 117 12.74 -15.15 -8.53
N ARG A 118 13.40 -14.30 -7.74
CA ARG A 118 14.84 -14.43 -7.44
C ARG A 118 15.17 -15.62 -6.56
N ARG A 119 14.17 -16.12 -5.82
CA ARG A 119 14.30 -17.29 -4.95
C ARG A 119 13.09 -18.20 -5.16
N ASP A 120 13.32 -19.49 -5.03
CA ASP A 120 12.23 -20.47 -5.05
C ASP A 120 11.36 -20.30 -3.81
N ALA A 121 10.06 -20.12 -4.02
CA ALA A 121 9.09 -19.82 -2.98
C ALA A 121 7.65 -20.12 -3.45
N PRO A 122 6.67 -20.26 -2.53
CA PRO A 122 5.28 -20.38 -2.91
C PRO A 122 4.81 -19.17 -3.75
N LEU A 123 4.02 -19.41 -4.79
CA LEU A 123 3.40 -18.37 -5.61
C LEU A 123 2.18 -17.82 -4.86
N ASP A 124 2.43 -17.00 -3.84
CA ASP A 124 1.42 -16.41 -2.97
C ASP A 124 0.94 -15.04 -3.48
N MET A 125 1.77 -14.01 -3.42
CA MET A 125 1.56 -12.63 -3.84
C MET A 125 0.38 -11.91 -3.16
N ARG A 126 -0.15 -12.42 -2.04
CA ARG A 126 -1.15 -11.68 -1.25
C ARG A 126 -0.48 -10.55 -0.48
N MET A 127 -0.95 -9.33 -0.64
CA MET A 127 -0.55 -8.21 0.21
C MET A 127 -1.17 -8.38 1.61
N ASP A 128 -2.48 -8.65 1.67
CA ASP A 128 -3.16 -9.07 2.88
C ASP A 128 -3.11 -10.60 2.98
N GLN A 129 -2.36 -11.12 3.94
CA GLN A 129 -2.24 -12.57 4.12
C GLN A 129 -3.49 -13.23 4.69
N THR A 130 -4.48 -12.45 5.11
CA THR A 130 -5.81 -12.96 5.50
C THR A 130 -6.72 -13.21 4.29
N ASP A 131 -6.40 -12.64 3.12
CA ASP A 131 -7.09 -12.93 1.87
C ASP A 131 -7.00 -14.43 1.53
N THR A 132 -8.00 -14.96 0.86
CA THR A 132 -8.01 -16.38 0.45
C THR A 132 -7.42 -16.61 -0.93
N LEU A 133 -7.40 -15.59 -1.81
CA LEU A 133 -6.98 -15.71 -3.19
C LEU A 133 -5.47 -15.51 -3.34
N THR A 134 -4.75 -16.58 -3.66
CA THR A 134 -3.31 -16.55 -3.97
C THR A 134 -3.07 -16.44 -5.48
N ALA A 135 -1.90 -15.95 -5.89
CA ALA A 135 -1.51 -15.98 -7.30
C ALA A 135 -1.47 -17.40 -7.86
N ARG A 136 -1.11 -18.41 -7.04
CA ARG A 136 -1.17 -19.82 -7.41
C ARG A 136 -2.58 -20.26 -7.80
N ALA A 137 -3.59 -19.90 -7.01
CA ALA A 137 -4.98 -20.21 -7.32
C ALA A 137 -5.42 -19.56 -8.63
N VAL A 138 -5.08 -18.27 -8.82
CA VAL A 138 -5.37 -17.56 -10.07
C VAL A 138 -4.81 -18.31 -11.28
N VAL A 139 -3.51 -18.64 -11.27
CA VAL A 139 -2.83 -19.26 -12.43
C VAL A 139 -3.30 -20.68 -12.71
N ASN A 140 -3.65 -21.47 -11.66
CA ASN A 140 -3.96 -22.89 -11.86
C ASN A 140 -5.47 -23.21 -11.93
N GLU A 141 -6.33 -22.34 -11.41
CA GLU A 141 -7.75 -22.66 -11.22
C GLU A 141 -8.68 -21.74 -12.02
N TRP A 142 -8.21 -20.55 -12.43
CA TRP A 142 -9.06 -19.65 -13.20
C TRP A 142 -9.20 -20.11 -14.66
N PRO A 143 -10.36 -19.88 -15.27
CA PRO A 143 -10.58 -20.14 -16.69
C PRO A 143 -9.62 -19.34 -17.57
N GLN A 144 -9.17 -19.94 -18.68
CA GLN A 144 -8.26 -19.30 -19.64
C GLN A 144 -8.76 -17.92 -20.09
N GLU A 145 -10.06 -17.77 -20.31
CA GLU A 145 -10.66 -16.48 -20.72
C GLU A 145 -10.44 -15.37 -19.67
N GLU A 146 -10.58 -15.72 -18.38
CA GLU A 146 -10.34 -14.76 -17.30
C GLU A 146 -8.85 -14.38 -17.20
N LEU A 147 -7.96 -15.36 -17.35
CA LEU A 147 -6.51 -15.10 -17.39
C LEU A 147 -6.16 -14.18 -18.57
N ARG A 148 -6.68 -14.45 -19.77
CA ARG A 148 -6.50 -13.57 -20.93
C ARG A 148 -6.99 -12.15 -20.66
N ARG A 149 -8.19 -12.02 -20.07
CA ARG A 149 -8.80 -10.74 -19.75
C ARG A 149 -7.91 -9.91 -18.81
N ILE A 150 -7.43 -10.48 -17.70
CA ILE A 150 -6.61 -9.75 -16.74
C ILE A 150 -5.22 -9.41 -17.31
N LEU A 151 -4.60 -10.30 -18.07
CA LEU A 151 -3.31 -10.04 -18.72
C LEU A 151 -3.42 -8.93 -19.77
N TRP A 152 -4.51 -8.92 -20.54
CA TRP A 152 -4.76 -7.86 -21.52
C TRP A 152 -5.11 -6.53 -20.84
N GLN A 153 -5.99 -6.54 -19.84
CA GLN A 153 -6.53 -5.34 -19.22
C GLN A 153 -5.53 -4.66 -18.27
N TYR A 154 -4.73 -5.45 -17.55
CA TYR A 154 -3.86 -4.96 -16.48
C TYR A 154 -2.37 -5.23 -16.70
N GLY A 155 -2.03 -6.12 -17.62
CA GLY A 155 -0.66 -6.57 -17.84
C GLY A 155 0.02 -5.98 -19.09
N ASP A 156 -0.62 -5.05 -19.80
CA ASP A 156 -0.13 -4.55 -21.11
C ASP A 156 0.23 -5.69 -22.08
N CYS A 157 -0.38 -6.87 -21.90
CA CYS A 157 -0.06 -8.06 -22.66
C CYS A 157 -0.84 -8.09 -23.97
N LEU A 158 -0.15 -8.04 -25.10
CA LEU A 158 -0.79 -8.18 -26.41
C LEU A 158 -1.28 -9.63 -26.63
N LEU A 159 -2.47 -9.79 -27.22
CA LEU A 159 -3.14 -11.09 -27.38
C LEU A 159 -2.26 -12.16 -28.07
N TYR A 160 -1.38 -11.76 -28.99
CA TYR A 160 -0.49 -12.70 -29.68
C TYR A 160 0.65 -13.24 -28.79
N THR A 161 0.96 -12.59 -27.69
CA THR A 161 1.95 -13.08 -26.70
C THR A 161 1.32 -14.00 -25.65
N SER A 162 0.01 -13.92 -25.44
CA SER A 162 -0.72 -14.78 -24.49
C SER A 162 -0.93 -16.20 -24.99
N ASP A 163 -0.80 -16.46 -26.29
CA ASP A 163 -0.94 -17.79 -26.90
C ASP A 163 0.38 -18.60 -26.87
N ALA A 164 1.46 -18.01 -26.35
CA ALA A 164 2.79 -18.65 -26.26
C ALA A 164 3.08 -19.26 -24.88
N ALA A 165 2.11 -19.29 -23.96
CA ALA A 165 2.25 -19.83 -22.60
C ALA A 165 1.54 -21.18 -22.47
#